data_87e32c9b62d4503c49b0ffb0e6dcac72
#
_entry.id   87e32c9b62d4503c49b0ffb0e6dcac72
#
_cell.length_a   1.000
_cell.length_b   1.000
_cell.length_c   1.000
_cell.angle_alpha   90.00
_cell.angle_beta   90.00
_cell.angle_gamma   90.00
#
_symmetry.space_group_name_H-M   'P 1'
#
loop_
_entity.id
_entity.type
_entity.pdbx_description
1 polymer ?
#
loop_
_entity_poly.entity_id
_entity_poly.type
_entity_poly.pdbx_seq_one_letter_code
_entity_poly.pdbx_strand_id
1 'polypeptide(L)'
;MLLRGSPLTADQMGHSIVEAESKWDALCSARPEYFDGALLAVGGVARNGHGGVTLTVSPCPYRWYAVQDDTFDLGLRPLGVKALVRDPDGLLLCGQRASTVHAYPNRWEFLPGGSVEPEEDPLQTVVRELEEETGLVPQAPPVAKALCYDPPARTWEVVYELQVERAEGSPSQPGEHTACGWFTPSSLPCPMAPIAERLADLLIHEKGSTLGVDEGRFEQ
;
A
#
# COMPACT_ATOMS: atom_id res chain seq x y z
N MET A 1 0.91 -7.89 -14.15
CA MET A 1 -0.08 -7.50 -15.20
C MET A 1 -1.40 -7.21 -14.53
N LEU A 2 -2.06 -6.10 -14.87
CA LEU A 2 -3.42 -5.79 -14.43
C LEU A 2 -4.44 -6.15 -15.50
N LEU A 3 -5.49 -6.87 -15.11
CA LEU A 3 -6.72 -7.06 -15.89
C LEU A 3 -7.81 -6.20 -15.27
N ARG A 4 -8.21 -5.15 -15.97
CA ARG A 4 -9.21 -4.18 -15.49
C ARG A 4 -10.60 -4.62 -15.84
N GLY A 5 -11.45 -4.78 -14.82
CA GLY A 5 -12.87 -5.00 -14.94
C GLY A 5 -13.66 -3.68 -14.97
N SER A 6 -14.97 -3.79 -15.15
CA SER A 6 -15.88 -2.68 -15.00
C SER A 6 -15.93 -2.19 -13.54
N PRO A 7 -16.27 -0.92 -13.28
CA PRO A 7 -16.51 -0.43 -11.94
C PRO A 7 -17.52 -1.29 -11.17
N LEU A 8 -17.25 -1.51 -9.88
CA LEU A 8 -18.19 -2.20 -9.01
C LEU A 8 -19.44 -1.33 -8.81
N THR A 9 -20.60 -1.98 -8.79
CA THR A 9 -21.90 -1.32 -8.63
C THR A 9 -22.53 -1.67 -7.29
N ALA A 10 -23.43 -0.81 -6.80
CA ALA A 10 -24.18 -1.06 -5.58
C ALA A 10 -24.98 -2.38 -5.64
N ASP A 11 -25.53 -2.73 -6.81
CA ASP A 11 -26.29 -3.97 -6.99
C ASP A 11 -25.42 -5.22 -6.78
N GLN A 12 -24.14 -5.16 -7.18
CA GLN A 12 -23.19 -6.26 -6.95
C GLN A 12 -22.83 -6.43 -5.47
N MET A 13 -22.90 -5.34 -4.67
CA MET A 13 -22.64 -5.35 -3.23
C MET A 13 -23.88 -5.76 -2.41
N GLY A 14 -25.05 -5.83 -3.03
CA GLY A 14 -26.29 -6.28 -2.39
C GLY A 14 -26.78 -5.35 -1.27
N HIS A 15 -27.50 -5.91 -0.30
CA HIS A 15 -28.11 -5.13 0.79
C HIS A 15 -27.09 -4.47 1.72
N SER A 16 -25.86 -4.97 1.79
CA SER A 16 -24.79 -4.41 2.64
C SER A 16 -24.39 -2.99 2.24
N ILE A 17 -24.76 -2.55 1.02
CA ILE A 17 -24.42 -1.20 0.56
C ILE A 17 -25.18 -0.12 1.35
N VAL A 18 -26.42 -0.38 1.77
CA VAL A 18 -27.22 0.57 2.58
C VAL A 18 -26.55 0.82 3.93
N GLU A 19 -26.02 -0.22 4.53
CA GLU A 19 -25.24 -0.10 5.78
C GLU A 19 -23.94 0.65 5.54
N ALA A 20 -23.24 0.37 4.43
CA ALA A 20 -22.02 1.06 4.07
C ALA A 20 -22.23 2.58 3.91
N GLU A 21 -23.26 2.99 3.20
CA GLU A 21 -23.59 4.42 3.02
C GLU A 21 -23.92 5.09 4.36
N SER A 22 -24.69 4.42 5.23
CA SER A 22 -24.98 4.95 6.58
C SER A 22 -23.74 5.09 7.45
N LYS A 23 -22.82 4.11 7.42
CA LYS A 23 -21.53 4.17 8.12
C LYS A 23 -20.64 5.30 7.57
N TRP A 24 -20.65 5.50 6.26
CA TRP A 24 -19.90 6.58 5.61
C TRP A 24 -20.40 7.96 6.03
N ASP A 25 -21.70 8.18 6.05
CA ASP A 25 -22.31 9.44 6.51
C ASP A 25 -21.93 9.73 7.96
N ALA A 26 -21.92 8.73 8.82
CA ALA A 26 -21.49 8.85 10.20
C ALA A 26 -19.99 9.17 10.30
N LEU A 27 -19.15 8.53 9.48
CA LEU A 27 -17.71 8.76 9.44
C LEU A 27 -17.40 10.20 8.99
N CYS A 28 -18.02 10.68 7.91
CA CYS A 28 -17.85 12.04 7.41
C CYS A 28 -18.35 13.10 8.41
N SER A 29 -19.42 12.78 9.16
CA SER A 29 -19.91 13.68 10.21
C SER A 29 -18.92 13.82 11.38
N ALA A 30 -18.21 12.75 11.71
CA ALA A 30 -17.18 12.74 12.75
C ALA A 30 -15.82 13.27 12.27
N ARG A 31 -15.54 13.14 10.97
CA ARG A 31 -14.26 13.50 10.33
C ARG A 31 -14.52 14.17 8.98
N PRO A 32 -14.76 15.48 8.96
CA PRO A 32 -15.10 16.23 7.74
C PRO A 32 -13.98 16.27 6.70
N GLU A 33 -12.75 15.92 7.05
CA GLU A 33 -11.60 15.82 6.17
C GLU A 33 -11.64 14.62 5.22
N TYR A 34 -12.51 13.62 5.49
CA TYR A 34 -12.66 12.47 4.60
C TYR A 34 -13.38 12.87 3.31
N PHE A 35 -12.84 12.43 2.19
CA PHE A 35 -13.47 12.57 0.88
C PHE A 35 -13.54 11.22 0.16
N ASP A 36 -14.52 11.07 -0.71
CA ASP A 36 -14.74 9.84 -1.45
C ASP A 36 -13.94 9.85 -2.76
N GLY A 37 -12.81 9.21 -2.75
CA GLY A 37 -12.00 8.96 -3.94
C GLY A 37 -12.38 7.65 -4.64
N ALA A 38 -11.63 7.28 -5.66
CA ALA A 38 -11.76 6.02 -6.35
C ALA A 38 -10.54 5.12 -6.08
N LEU A 39 -10.78 3.83 -5.86
CA LEU A 39 -9.76 2.80 -5.63
C LEU A 39 -9.87 1.70 -6.68
N LEU A 40 -8.83 0.88 -6.81
CA LEU A 40 -8.88 -0.39 -7.50
C LEU A 40 -9.02 -1.54 -6.49
N ALA A 41 -10.18 -2.19 -6.45
CA ALA A 41 -10.38 -3.41 -5.66
C ALA A 41 -9.83 -4.63 -6.41
N VAL A 42 -9.05 -5.45 -5.73
CA VAL A 42 -8.52 -6.72 -6.25
C VAL A 42 -9.60 -7.79 -6.11
N GLY A 43 -10.07 -8.30 -7.25
CA GLY A 43 -11.03 -9.40 -7.32
C GLY A 43 -10.40 -10.77 -7.55
N GLY A 44 -9.11 -10.81 -7.91
CA GLY A 44 -8.40 -12.07 -8.12
C GLY A 44 -6.90 -11.89 -8.30
N VAL A 45 -6.17 -12.89 -7.84
CA VAL A 45 -4.70 -12.99 -7.97
C VAL A 45 -4.37 -14.35 -8.59
N ALA A 46 -3.60 -14.37 -9.67
CA ALA A 46 -3.17 -15.58 -10.33
C ALA A 46 -1.70 -15.51 -10.73
N ARG A 47 -0.97 -16.62 -10.64
CA ARG A 47 0.39 -16.75 -11.22
C ARG A 47 0.28 -16.73 -12.74
N ASN A 48 1.16 -15.97 -13.41
CA ASN A 48 1.14 -15.85 -14.87
C ASN A 48 2.02 -16.89 -15.60
N GLY A 49 2.64 -17.81 -14.87
CA GLY A 49 3.53 -18.85 -15.42
C GLY A 49 4.93 -18.38 -15.86
N HIS A 50 5.23 -17.07 -15.70
CA HIS A 50 6.52 -16.46 -16.08
C HIS A 50 7.23 -15.80 -14.89
N GLY A 51 6.97 -16.30 -13.67
CA GLY A 51 7.56 -15.76 -12.44
C GLY A 51 6.88 -14.50 -11.90
N GLY A 52 5.76 -14.09 -12.48
CA GLY A 52 4.99 -12.93 -12.04
C GLY A 52 3.52 -13.29 -11.74
N VAL A 53 2.73 -12.25 -11.46
CA VAL A 53 1.30 -12.36 -11.15
C VAL A 53 0.44 -11.56 -12.11
N THR A 54 -0.80 -12.01 -12.27
CA THR A 54 -1.90 -11.27 -12.90
C THR A 54 -2.90 -10.92 -11.82
N LEU A 55 -3.25 -9.65 -11.71
CA LEU A 55 -4.28 -9.14 -10.81
C LEU A 55 -5.51 -8.78 -11.64
N THR A 56 -6.67 -9.28 -11.27
CA THR A 56 -7.96 -8.78 -11.76
C THR A 56 -8.42 -7.69 -10.81
N VAL A 57 -8.64 -6.48 -11.32
CA VAL A 57 -9.00 -5.31 -10.52
C VAL A 57 -10.22 -4.61 -11.09
N SER A 58 -11.04 -4.01 -10.21
CA SER A 58 -12.20 -3.22 -10.58
C SER A 58 -12.23 -1.91 -9.82
N PRO A 59 -12.55 -0.77 -10.47
CA PRO A 59 -12.73 0.48 -9.76
C PRO A 59 -13.88 0.38 -8.76
N CYS A 60 -13.68 0.97 -7.56
CA CYS A 60 -14.72 1.09 -6.54
C CYS A 60 -14.57 2.42 -5.77
N PRO A 61 -15.65 2.95 -5.16
CA PRO A 61 -15.56 4.12 -4.30
C PRO A 61 -14.76 3.83 -3.04
N TYR A 62 -13.93 4.80 -2.60
CA TYR A 62 -13.17 4.71 -1.36
C TYR A 62 -14.08 4.52 -0.14
N ARG A 63 -15.25 5.18 -0.10
CA ARG A 63 -16.21 5.10 1.01
C ARG A 63 -16.61 3.67 1.38
N TRP A 64 -16.68 2.76 0.40
CA TRP A 64 -17.04 1.35 0.67
C TRP A 64 -15.90 0.59 1.37
N TYR A 65 -14.66 0.94 1.06
CA TYR A 65 -13.50 0.38 1.76
C TYR A 65 -13.32 1.00 3.14
N ALA A 66 -13.46 2.33 3.27
CA ALA A 66 -13.18 3.08 4.48
C ALA A 66 -14.09 2.71 5.67
N VAL A 67 -15.28 2.14 5.40
CA VAL A 67 -16.24 1.72 6.43
C VAL A 67 -16.11 0.27 6.87
N GLN A 68 -15.19 -0.48 6.25
CA GLN A 68 -14.93 -1.87 6.63
C GLN A 68 -14.16 -1.93 7.96
N ASP A 69 -14.62 -2.82 8.83
CA ASP A 69 -14.00 -3.12 10.12
C ASP A 69 -14.13 -4.62 10.42
N ASP A 70 -13.79 -5.06 11.63
CA ASP A 70 -13.87 -6.48 12.01
C ASP A 70 -15.31 -7.01 12.13
N THR A 71 -16.29 -6.13 12.12
CA THR A 71 -17.72 -6.46 12.22
C THR A 71 -18.48 -6.26 10.91
N PHE A 72 -17.90 -5.51 9.98
CA PHE A 72 -18.52 -5.17 8.70
C PHE A 72 -17.49 -5.23 7.57
N ASP A 73 -17.60 -6.22 6.71
CA ASP A 73 -16.67 -6.45 5.59
C ASP A 73 -17.42 -6.69 4.28
N LEU A 74 -17.25 -5.80 3.32
CA LEU A 74 -17.79 -5.91 1.97
C LEU A 74 -16.94 -6.79 1.05
N GLY A 75 -15.83 -7.36 1.56
CA GLY A 75 -14.90 -8.14 0.76
C GLY A 75 -14.00 -7.30 -0.15
N LEU A 76 -13.99 -5.97 0.01
CA LEU A 76 -13.16 -5.09 -0.81
C LEU A 76 -11.72 -5.10 -0.30
N ARG A 77 -10.81 -5.31 -1.23
CA ARG A 77 -9.36 -5.40 -0.97
C ARG A 77 -8.64 -4.49 -1.96
N PRO A 78 -8.45 -3.20 -1.62
CA PRO A 78 -7.78 -2.25 -2.50
C PRO A 78 -6.37 -2.68 -2.89
N LEU A 79 -5.95 -2.24 -4.07
CA LEU A 79 -4.59 -2.36 -4.55
C LEU A 79 -3.81 -1.10 -4.17
N GLY A 80 -2.71 -1.31 -3.47
CA GLY A 80 -1.73 -0.29 -3.14
C GLY A 80 -0.34 -0.64 -3.64
N VAL A 81 0.59 0.27 -3.36
CA VAL A 81 2.02 0.11 -3.58
C VAL A 81 2.77 0.37 -2.30
N LYS A 82 3.89 -0.32 -2.11
CA LYS A 82 4.91 -0.04 -1.11
C LYS A 82 6.27 -0.07 -1.79
N ALA A 83 7.23 0.68 -1.24
CA ALA A 83 8.58 0.65 -1.78
C ALA A 83 9.65 0.49 -0.71
N LEU A 84 10.74 -0.16 -1.12
CA LEU A 84 12.01 -0.21 -0.43
C LEU A 84 12.95 0.74 -1.16
N VAL A 85 13.03 1.98 -0.69
CA VAL A 85 13.87 3.00 -1.29
C VAL A 85 15.25 2.96 -0.66
N ARG A 86 16.26 2.77 -1.52
CA ARG A 86 17.67 2.72 -1.11
C ARG A 86 18.44 3.91 -1.61
N ASP A 87 19.28 4.44 -0.76
CA ASP A 87 20.33 5.39 -1.15
C ASP A 87 21.60 4.65 -1.64
N PRO A 88 22.63 5.36 -2.14
CA PRO A 88 23.89 4.75 -2.59
C PRO A 88 24.66 3.99 -1.50
N ASP A 89 24.44 4.32 -0.23
CA ASP A 89 25.07 3.65 0.92
C ASP A 89 24.27 2.39 1.35
N GLY A 90 23.12 2.13 0.70
CA GLY A 90 22.24 1.00 0.99
C GLY A 90 21.31 1.22 2.19
N LEU A 91 21.20 2.46 2.67
CA LEU A 91 20.23 2.82 3.70
C LEU A 91 18.81 2.80 3.13
N LEU A 92 17.84 2.50 3.98
CA LEU A 92 16.43 2.42 3.66
C LEU A 92 15.68 3.63 4.19
N LEU A 93 14.80 4.18 3.37
CA LEU A 93 13.94 5.29 3.74
C LEU A 93 12.72 4.79 4.51
N CYS A 94 12.52 5.33 5.73
CA CYS A 94 11.35 5.05 6.55
C CYS A 94 10.70 6.34 7.03
N GLY A 95 9.36 6.30 7.20
CA GLY A 95 8.57 7.38 7.79
C GLY A 95 7.75 6.89 8.97
N GLN A 96 7.58 7.76 9.97
CA GLN A 96 6.69 7.50 11.10
C GLN A 96 5.31 8.10 10.80
N ARG A 97 4.32 7.25 10.76
CA ARG A 97 2.93 7.67 10.50
C ARG A 97 2.40 8.57 11.61
N ALA A 98 1.62 9.56 11.23
CA ALA A 98 0.96 10.46 12.17
C ALA A 98 -0.04 9.70 13.07
N SER A 99 -0.33 10.26 14.24
CA SER A 99 -1.32 9.69 15.16
C SER A 99 -2.77 9.77 14.64
N THR A 100 -3.01 10.59 13.62
CA THR A 100 -4.33 10.86 13.04
C THR A 100 -4.70 9.97 11.87
N VAL A 101 -3.73 9.23 11.29
CA VAL A 101 -4.02 8.35 10.15
C VAL A 101 -4.82 7.11 10.57
N HIS A 102 -5.60 6.57 9.63
CA HIS A 102 -6.47 5.43 9.90
C HIS A 102 -5.68 4.15 10.17
N ALA A 103 -4.71 3.83 9.32
CA ALA A 103 -3.92 2.60 9.44
C ALA A 103 -2.60 2.86 10.16
N TYR A 104 -2.29 2.04 11.17
CA TYR A 104 -0.99 2.01 11.86
C TYR A 104 -0.51 3.34 12.44
N PRO A 105 -1.34 4.11 13.17
CA PRO A 105 -0.91 5.39 13.75
C PRO A 105 0.34 5.21 14.63
N ASN A 106 1.27 6.17 14.56
CA ASN A 106 2.55 6.22 15.28
C ASN A 106 3.54 5.08 14.98
N ARG A 107 3.28 4.23 13.97
CA ARG A 107 4.22 3.18 13.55
C ARG A 107 5.11 3.66 12.41
N TRP A 108 6.27 3.05 12.30
CA TRP A 108 7.18 3.26 11.19
C TRP A 108 6.82 2.35 10.02
N GLU A 109 7.01 2.85 8.82
CA GLU A 109 6.87 2.09 7.59
C GLU A 109 7.95 2.46 6.57
N PHE A 110 8.09 1.64 5.53
CA PHE A 110 8.91 2.03 4.38
C PHE A 110 8.14 3.01 3.50
N LEU A 111 8.84 4.03 2.99
CA LEU A 111 8.31 5.02 2.06
C LEU A 111 8.80 4.75 0.64
N PRO A 112 7.97 5.10 -0.36
CA PRO A 112 6.59 5.55 -0.26
C PRO A 112 5.58 4.41 -0.12
N GLY A 113 4.32 4.79 0.12
CA GLY A 113 3.18 3.89 0.02
C GLY A 113 1.91 4.65 -0.33
N GLY A 114 1.09 4.08 -1.22
CA GLY A 114 -0.15 4.73 -1.64
C GLY A 114 -1.09 3.81 -2.37
N SER A 115 -2.32 4.29 -2.62
CA SER A 115 -3.35 3.55 -3.35
C SER A 115 -3.19 3.71 -4.86
N VAL A 116 -3.38 2.62 -5.61
CA VAL A 116 -3.36 2.68 -7.07
C VAL A 116 -4.68 3.27 -7.56
N GLU A 117 -4.59 4.39 -8.27
CA GLU A 117 -5.77 5.02 -8.87
C GLU A 117 -6.27 4.23 -10.10
N PRO A 118 -7.59 4.34 -10.44
CA PRO A 118 -8.17 3.59 -11.56
C PRO A 118 -7.46 3.74 -12.90
N GLU A 119 -6.88 4.90 -13.17
CA GLU A 119 -6.21 5.20 -14.46
C GLU A 119 -4.68 4.93 -14.42
N GLU A 120 -4.13 4.61 -13.26
CA GLU A 120 -2.70 4.34 -13.08
C GLU A 120 -2.39 2.84 -13.10
N ASP A 121 -1.13 2.50 -13.36
CA ASP A 121 -0.59 1.20 -12.98
C ASP A 121 0.31 1.35 -11.74
N PRO A 122 0.58 0.24 -11.02
CA PRO A 122 1.35 0.31 -9.77
C PRO A 122 2.75 0.93 -9.91
N LEU A 123 3.36 0.85 -11.09
CA LEU A 123 4.67 1.46 -11.34
C LEU A 123 4.57 3.00 -11.44
N GLN A 124 3.51 3.50 -12.07
CA GLN A 124 3.25 4.95 -12.12
C GLN A 124 2.93 5.47 -10.72
N THR A 125 2.07 4.77 -9.99
CA THR A 125 1.71 5.12 -8.61
C THR A 125 2.94 5.21 -7.72
N VAL A 126 3.82 4.20 -7.69
CA VAL A 126 4.98 4.22 -6.78
C VAL A 126 5.96 5.35 -7.06
N VAL A 127 6.08 5.78 -8.33
CA VAL A 127 6.92 6.93 -8.71
C VAL A 127 6.26 8.23 -8.28
N ARG A 128 4.96 8.40 -8.51
CA ARG A 128 4.19 9.58 -8.08
C ARG A 128 4.25 9.75 -6.56
N GLU A 129 3.94 8.69 -5.82
CA GLU A 129 3.97 8.71 -4.35
C GLU A 129 5.37 9.01 -3.78
N LEU A 130 6.44 8.49 -4.43
CA LEU A 130 7.81 8.84 -4.03
C LEU A 130 8.05 10.35 -4.12
N GLU A 131 7.65 10.97 -5.22
CA GLU A 131 7.82 12.40 -5.43
C GLU A 131 6.93 13.21 -4.47
N GLU A 132 5.66 12.83 -4.31
CA GLU A 132 4.69 13.52 -3.45
C GLU A 132 5.06 13.43 -1.96
N GLU A 133 5.45 12.25 -1.47
CA GLU A 133 5.76 12.07 -0.05
C GLU A 133 7.16 12.55 0.32
N THR A 134 8.11 12.51 -0.61
CA THR A 134 9.53 12.69 -0.27
C THR A 134 10.27 13.75 -1.11
N GLY A 135 9.72 14.15 -2.25
CA GLY A 135 10.40 14.98 -3.22
C GLY A 135 11.55 14.29 -3.97
N LEU A 136 11.74 12.99 -3.76
CA LEU A 136 12.78 12.21 -4.43
C LEU A 136 12.29 11.66 -5.77
N VAL A 137 13.23 11.40 -6.67
CA VAL A 137 12.96 10.75 -7.95
C VAL A 137 13.84 9.51 -8.11
N PRO A 138 13.34 8.43 -8.71
CA PRO A 138 14.12 7.22 -8.89
C PRO A 138 15.21 7.42 -9.96
N GLN A 139 16.41 6.90 -9.70
CA GLN A 139 17.54 6.94 -10.64
C GLN A 139 17.45 5.89 -11.76
N ALA A 140 16.68 4.84 -11.54
CA ALA A 140 16.44 3.77 -12.48
C ALA A 140 14.97 3.31 -12.37
N PRO A 141 14.43 2.61 -13.39
CA PRO A 141 13.07 2.08 -13.31
C PRO A 141 12.88 1.23 -12.05
N PRO A 142 11.77 1.45 -11.28
CA PRO A 142 11.45 0.62 -10.12
C PRO A 142 11.36 -0.86 -10.46
N VAL A 143 11.87 -1.72 -9.57
CA VAL A 143 11.85 -3.17 -9.75
C VAL A 143 10.81 -3.79 -8.83
N ALA A 144 9.77 -4.42 -9.41
CA ALA A 144 8.77 -5.15 -8.61
C ALA A 144 9.40 -6.38 -7.95
N LYS A 145 9.25 -6.49 -6.63
CA LYS A 145 9.86 -7.54 -5.79
C LYS A 145 8.86 -8.54 -5.28
N ALA A 146 7.68 -8.09 -4.88
CA ALA A 146 6.66 -8.95 -4.27
C ALA A 146 5.25 -8.40 -4.50
N LEU A 147 4.27 -9.27 -4.30
CA LEU A 147 2.89 -8.91 -4.04
C LEU A 147 2.57 -9.43 -2.63
N CYS A 148 2.17 -8.55 -1.73
CA CYS A 148 1.85 -8.87 -0.35
C CYS A 148 0.40 -8.52 -0.04
N TYR A 149 -0.28 -9.35 0.73
CA TYR A 149 -1.55 -8.99 1.34
C TYR A 149 -1.30 -8.47 2.76
N ASP A 150 -1.90 -7.35 3.12
CA ASP A 150 -1.87 -6.77 4.46
C ASP A 150 -3.22 -7.00 5.16
N PRO A 151 -3.35 -8.05 6.01
CA PRO A 151 -4.63 -8.41 6.59
C PRO A 151 -5.26 -7.32 7.48
N PRO A 152 -4.51 -6.61 8.36
CA PRO A 152 -5.10 -5.55 9.16
C PRO A 152 -5.61 -4.35 8.36
N ALA A 153 -4.89 -3.96 7.30
CA ALA A 153 -5.33 -2.90 6.39
C ALA A 153 -6.30 -3.41 5.31
N ARG A 154 -6.42 -4.72 5.14
CA ARG A 154 -7.23 -5.38 4.08
C ARG A 154 -6.83 -4.94 2.67
N THR A 155 -5.54 -4.72 2.40
CA THR A 155 -5.02 -4.24 1.12
C THR A 155 -4.08 -5.26 0.48
N TRP A 156 -4.00 -5.22 -0.85
CA TRP A 156 -2.94 -5.87 -1.61
C TRP A 156 -1.89 -4.84 -2.00
N GLU A 157 -0.62 -5.13 -1.73
CA GLU A 157 0.49 -4.21 -1.96
C GLU A 157 1.46 -4.78 -2.98
N VAL A 158 1.66 -4.06 -4.09
CA VAL A 158 2.79 -4.34 -4.99
C VAL A 158 4.02 -3.66 -4.40
N VAL A 159 5.01 -4.47 -4.04
CA VAL A 159 6.23 -3.99 -3.42
C VAL A 159 7.30 -3.78 -4.48
N TYR A 160 7.87 -2.58 -4.49
CA TYR A 160 8.97 -2.20 -5.39
C TYR A 160 10.27 -1.95 -4.62
N GLU A 161 11.39 -2.16 -5.29
CA GLU A 161 12.68 -1.64 -4.87
C GLU A 161 13.07 -0.47 -5.80
N LEU A 162 13.46 0.65 -5.19
CA LEU A 162 13.88 1.86 -5.89
C LEU A 162 15.25 2.30 -5.39
N GLN A 163 16.03 2.88 -6.29
CA GLN A 163 17.28 3.55 -5.98
C GLN A 163 17.13 5.04 -6.22
N VAL A 164 17.57 5.85 -5.25
CA VAL A 164 17.51 7.31 -5.31
C VAL A 164 18.84 7.91 -4.87
N GLU A 165 19.14 9.14 -5.28
CA GLU A 165 20.16 9.94 -4.60
C GLU A 165 19.58 10.53 -3.33
N ARG A 166 20.36 10.44 -2.23
CA ARG A 166 19.95 11.07 -0.98
C ARG A 166 20.10 12.59 -1.10
N ALA A 167 18.98 13.31 -1.02
CA ALA A 167 19.00 14.74 -0.90
C ALA A 167 19.55 15.17 0.48
N GLU A 168 20.24 16.32 0.55
CA GLU A 168 20.59 16.94 1.83
C GLU A 168 19.31 17.38 2.56
N GLY A 169 19.14 16.93 3.80
CA GLY A 169 17.97 17.22 4.64
C GLY A 169 17.05 16.02 4.85
N SER A 170 15.95 16.26 5.55
CA SER A 170 14.92 15.22 5.74
C SER A 170 14.03 15.16 4.49
N PRO A 171 13.85 14.00 3.87
CA PRO A 171 13.07 13.87 2.64
C PRO A 171 11.55 13.85 2.91
N SER A 172 11.08 14.46 3.97
CA SER A 172 9.67 14.43 4.36
C SER A 172 8.96 15.70 3.92
N GLN A 173 7.83 15.54 3.23
CA GLN A 173 6.85 16.60 3.07
C GLN A 173 5.82 16.54 4.21
N PRO A 174 5.23 17.68 4.65
CA PRO A 174 4.14 17.67 5.62
C PRO A 174 2.94 16.87 5.08
N GLY A 175 2.48 15.88 5.84
CA GLY A 175 1.37 15.04 5.42
C GLY A 175 1.10 13.93 6.43
N GLU A 176 1.06 12.70 5.95
CA GLU A 176 0.74 11.52 6.75
C GLU A 176 1.87 11.10 7.71
N HIS A 177 3.08 11.65 7.58
CA HIS A 177 4.25 11.27 8.37
C HIS A 177 4.72 12.42 9.26
N THR A 178 5.05 12.11 10.51
CA THR A 178 5.57 13.05 11.51
C THR A 178 7.08 13.08 11.59
N ALA A 179 7.74 12.04 11.12
CA ALA A 179 9.18 11.90 11.04
C ALA A 179 9.56 11.04 9.85
N CYS A 180 10.75 11.30 9.30
CA CYS A 180 11.30 10.54 8.19
C CYS A 180 12.82 10.41 8.37
N GLY A 181 13.39 9.30 7.93
CA GLY A 181 14.83 9.09 8.06
C GLY A 181 15.35 7.89 7.27
N TRP A 182 16.68 7.82 7.22
CA TRP A 182 17.43 6.77 6.56
C TRP A 182 18.02 5.81 7.59
N PHE A 183 17.79 4.51 7.43
CA PHE A 183 18.14 3.49 8.40
C PHE A 183 18.89 2.34 7.73
N THR A 184 19.83 1.73 8.46
CA THR A 184 20.46 0.50 7.98
C THR A 184 19.45 -0.66 8.07
N PRO A 185 19.53 -1.66 7.16
CA PRO A 185 18.68 -2.85 7.24
C PRO A 185 18.75 -3.61 8.57
N SER A 186 19.88 -3.49 9.27
CA SER A 186 20.11 -4.13 10.59
C SER A 186 19.67 -3.29 11.79
N SER A 187 19.24 -2.04 11.57
CA SER A 187 18.82 -1.12 12.63
C SER A 187 17.65 -0.26 12.16
N LEU A 188 16.55 -0.93 11.84
CA LEU A 188 15.30 -0.29 11.48
C LEU A 188 14.61 0.31 12.70
N PRO A 189 13.82 1.38 12.54
CA PRO A 189 13.14 2.03 13.65
C PRO A 189 11.99 1.15 14.19
N CYS A 190 11.61 1.36 15.46
CA CYS A 190 10.55 0.61 16.12
C CYS A 190 9.54 1.54 16.79
N PRO A 191 8.25 1.14 16.90
CA PRO A 191 7.63 -0.04 16.31
C PRO A 191 7.31 0.16 14.82
N MET A 192 7.53 -0.85 14.00
CA MET A 192 7.11 -0.82 12.59
C MET A 192 5.66 -1.29 12.39
N ALA A 193 5.06 -0.90 11.26
CA ALA A 193 3.80 -1.48 10.82
C ALA A 193 3.99 -2.96 10.45
N PRO A 194 2.98 -3.85 10.67
CA PRO A 194 3.13 -5.29 10.44
C PRO A 194 3.60 -5.66 9.04
N ILE A 195 3.09 -4.97 8.01
CA ILE A 195 3.57 -5.19 6.64
C ILE A 195 5.04 -4.78 6.48
N ALA A 196 5.47 -3.71 7.13
CA ALA A 196 6.86 -3.27 7.07
C ALA A 196 7.81 -4.24 7.81
N GLU A 197 7.38 -4.85 8.92
CA GLU A 197 8.12 -5.92 9.58
C GLU A 197 8.32 -7.11 8.65
N ARG A 198 7.26 -7.56 7.95
CA ARG A 198 7.34 -8.63 6.94
C ARG A 198 8.27 -8.29 5.78
N LEU A 199 8.24 -7.05 5.30
CA LEU A 199 9.15 -6.59 4.24
C LEU A 199 10.60 -6.54 4.73
N ALA A 200 10.85 -6.18 5.99
CA ALA A 200 12.16 -6.22 6.60
C ALA A 200 12.70 -7.66 6.65
N ASP A 201 11.87 -8.64 7.00
CA ASP A 201 12.24 -10.07 6.98
C ASP A 201 12.60 -10.54 5.56
N LEU A 202 11.86 -10.11 4.54
CA LEU A 202 12.18 -10.40 3.14
C LEU A 202 13.54 -9.82 2.74
N LEU A 203 13.89 -8.61 3.19
CA LEU A 203 15.19 -7.99 2.92
C LEU A 203 16.38 -8.75 3.52
N ILE A 204 16.18 -9.35 4.69
CA ILE A 204 17.21 -10.13 5.38
C ILE A 204 17.44 -11.47 4.65
N HIS A 205 16.39 -12.06 4.12
CA HIS A 205 16.42 -13.37 3.45
C HIS A 205 16.77 -13.32 1.96
N GLU A 206 16.61 -12.19 1.27
CA GLU A 206 16.89 -12.05 -0.17
C GLU A 206 18.38 -12.17 -0.57
N LYS A 207 19.28 -12.52 0.30
CA LYS A 207 20.66 -12.88 -0.13
C LYS A 207 20.73 -14.13 -1.00
N GLY A 208 19.58 -14.69 -1.45
CA GLY A 208 19.63 -15.93 -2.22
C GLY A 208 18.39 -16.45 -2.94
N SER A 209 17.30 -15.70 -3.19
CA SER A 209 16.16 -16.31 -3.88
C SER A 209 15.28 -15.35 -4.68
N THR A 210 14.90 -15.80 -5.87
CA THR A 210 13.90 -15.27 -6.80
C THR A 210 12.51 -15.14 -6.15
N LEU A 211 11.77 -14.07 -6.50
CA LEU A 211 10.35 -13.76 -6.23
C LEU A 211 9.56 -14.81 -5.44
N GLY A 212 9.40 -14.59 -4.14
CA GLY A 212 8.50 -15.35 -3.28
C GLY A 212 7.09 -14.77 -3.30
N VAL A 213 6.09 -15.61 -3.60
CA VAL A 213 4.69 -15.31 -3.28
C VAL A 213 4.43 -15.95 -1.92
N ASP A 214 4.22 -15.15 -0.89
CA ASP A 214 3.79 -15.65 0.41
C ASP A 214 2.30 -16.01 0.33
N GLU A 215 2.03 -17.29 0.17
CA GLU A 215 0.68 -17.86 0.30
C GLU A 215 0.33 -17.95 1.79
N GLY A 216 -0.20 -16.87 2.36
CA GLY A 216 -0.98 -17.00 3.58
C GLY A 216 -2.09 -18.03 3.30
N ARG A 217 -2.04 -19.20 3.97
CA ARG A 217 -3.02 -20.27 3.84
C ARG A 217 -4.42 -19.68 3.98
N PHE A 218 -5.17 -19.73 2.87
CA PHE A 218 -6.62 -19.60 2.91
C PHE A 218 -7.15 -20.94 3.46
N GLU A 219 -7.45 -21.02 4.76
CA GLU A 219 -8.39 -22.02 5.25
C GLU A 219 -9.79 -21.55 4.89
N GLN A 220 -10.51 -22.46 4.23
CA GLN A 220 -11.89 -22.29 3.75
C GLN A 220 -12.89 -22.17 4.90
#